data_e8b498270ff629f93287efd27b923a57
#
_entry.id   e8b498270ff629f93287efd27b923a57
#
_cell.length_a   1.000
_cell.length_b   1.000
_cell.length_c   1.000
_cell.angle_alpha   90.00
_cell.angle_beta   90.00
_cell.angle_gamma   90.00
#
_symmetry.space_group_name_H-M   'P 1'
#
loop_
_entity.id
_entity.type
_entity.pdbx_description
1 polymer ?
#
loop_
_entity_poly.entity_id
_entity_poly.type
_entity_poly.pdbx_seq_one_letter_code
_entity_poly.pdbx_strand_id
1 'polypeptide(L)'
;MSTTGRHHPLYVAQTRVFVSSSRYGTKDISAITIEVNMYENIGLPYITGRLIIIDSANASNAVHFQGQERVTIIVLDSEANPIMNKEFICVGIDFSQKVGDDKSGFSVKLIEEHVLLSNSTRFSKVYEGKPDAICNQICSEQLGVSVTPEGSPTQSDMRVVFPFTTSPLEAANWMAARCTNANGIPFYFYSTMDDNNLQLKDISNLLGQGAFNADDPYIFGTTSNKGAGQEEDWDILSKKITNYTINNNEDTLLAMARNVFGGYYNFIDTYEYGGEEIKYQLTDPLETLPKPNGSTTYNYDPAFTTGRPYHEGQNTYTSQVVTRKLFDDKFSFLEEDTVDKHLNKSKSRAIYAFMDQQPINVTVPGISFGFDKLGQQMDVYIQKDIPPEEKSNIESVRDKKRSGTYLVQKVMYTIFNNRLTATVTATKTSTDPSLGAEQLNQN
;
A
#
# COMPACT_ATOMS: atom_id res chain seq x y z
N MET A 1 22.38 -34.59 16.60
CA MET A 1 21.32 -33.97 15.78
C MET A 1 21.27 -32.53 16.15
N SER A 2 21.72 -31.65 15.27
CA SER A 2 21.77 -30.22 15.49
C SER A 2 20.34 -29.68 15.44
N THR A 3 19.80 -29.26 16.56
CA THR A 3 18.60 -28.43 16.63
C THR A 3 19.00 -27.05 16.15
N THR A 4 19.01 -26.83 14.83
CA THR A 4 18.98 -25.48 14.27
C THR A 4 17.75 -24.81 14.85
N GLY A 5 17.94 -23.78 15.67
CA GLY A 5 16.89 -23.06 16.34
C GLY A 5 15.91 -22.49 15.32
N ARG A 6 14.78 -23.19 15.12
CA ARG A 6 13.69 -22.68 14.31
C ARG A 6 13.00 -21.59 15.11
N HIS A 7 13.01 -20.37 14.59
CA HIS A 7 12.31 -19.24 15.19
C HIS A 7 10.81 -19.52 15.27
N HIS A 8 10.19 -19.22 16.37
CA HIS A 8 8.75 -19.35 16.48
C HIS A 8 8.07 -18.32 15.56
N PRO A 9 7.21 -18.71 14.62
CA PRO A 9 6.68 -17.82 13.58
C PRO A 9 5.82 -16.66 14.10
N LEU A 10 5.34 -16.75 15.32
CA LEU A 10 4.45 -15.75 15.96
C LEU A 10 5.14 -14.87 17.01
N TYR A 11 6.29 -15.29 17.56
CA TYR A 11 6.87 -14.60 18.72
C TYR A 11 8.25 -14.06 18.39
N VAL A 12 8.43 -12.77 18.62
CA VAL A 12 9.73 -12.10 18.64
C VAL A 12 10.39 -12.35 20.00
N ALA A 13 11.72 -12.35 20.04
CA ALA A 13 12.42 -12.51 21.32
C ALA A 13 12.21 -11.28 22.19
N GLN A 14 12.33 -10.11 21.58
CA GLN A 14 12.19 -8.84 22.30
C GLN A 14 11.83 -7.70 21.35
N THR A 15 10.99 -6.81 21.81
CA THR A 15 10.79 -5.49 21.21
C THR A 15 11.39 -4.45 22.13
N ARG A 16 12.32 -3.64 21.61
CA ARG A 16 12.91 -2.52 22.34
C ARG A 16 12.37 -1.21 21.80
N VAL A 17 12.04 -0.32 22.72
CA VAL A 17 11.53 1.01 22.40
C VAL A 17 12.33 2.05 23.17
N PHE A 18 13.04 2.90 22.43
CA PHE A 18 13.83 3.99 22.99
C PHE A 18 13.22 5.32 22.62
N VAL A 19 13.18 6.24 23.57
CA VAL A 19 12.75 7.63 23.32
C VAL A 19 13.92 8.55 23.61
N SER A 20 14.24 9.41 22.66
CA SER A 20 15.33 10.37 22.77
C SER A 20 14.81 11.79 22.65
N SER A 21 15.30 12.66 23.52
CA SER A 21 15.00 14.09 23.51
C SER A 21 16.23 14.89 23.94
N SER A 22 16.39 16.10 23.40
CA SER A 22 17.43 17.03 23.86
C SER A 22 17.30 17.42 25.33
N ARG A 23 16.11 17.24 25.92
CA ARG A 23 15.82 17.61 27.31
C ARG A 23 16.23 16.58 28.35
N TYR A 24 16.09 15.30 28.02
CA TYR A 24 16.33 14.21 29.01
C TYR A 24 17.22 13.08 28.50
N GLY A 25 17.78 13.25 27.28
CA GLY A 25 18.60 12.21 26.63
C GLY A 25 17.77 11.01 26.18
N THR A 26 18.38 9.84 26.04
CA THR A 26 17.73 8.61 25.61
C THR A 26 17.23 7.81 26.81
N LYS A 27 16.00 7.35 26.75
CA LYS A 27 15.35 6.51 27.77
C LYS A 27 14.80 5.24 27.11
N ASP A 28 14.99 4.12 27.79
CA ASP A 28 14.37 2.84 27.41
C ASP A 28 12.98 2.75 28.06
N ILE A 29 11.95 2.65 27.24
CA ILE A 29 10.55 2.53 27.65
C ILE A 29 9.95 1.17 27.29
N SER A 30 10.77 0.22 26.89
CA SER A 30 10.32 -1.11 26.45
C SER A 30 9.45 -1.81 27.49
N ALA A 31 9.81 -1.70 28.78
CA ALA A 31 9.12 -2.37 29.88
C ALA A 31 7.70 -1.85 30.15
N ILE A 32 7.40 -0.61 29.76
CA ILE A 32 6.08 0.01 29.94
C ILE A 32 5.27 0.06 28.64
N THR A 33 5.87 -0.28 27.50
CA THR A 33 5.22 -0.37 26.20
C THR A 33 4.57 -1.75 26.06
N ILE A 34 3.25 -1.77 25.97
CA ILE A 34 2.46 -3.02 25.88
C ILE A 34 2.20 -3.41 24.44
N GLU A 35 1.95 -2.43 23.60
CA GLU A 35 1.58 -2.67 22.21
C GLU A 35 2.28 -1.67 21.29
N VAL A 36 2.77 -2.18 20.17
CA VAL A 36 3.36 -1.40 19.09
C VAL A 36 2.56 -1.71 17.82
N ASN A 37 1.99 -0.68 17.22
CA ASN A 37 1.35 -0.77 15.91
C ASN A 37 2.12 0.09 14.91
N MET A 38 2.40 -0.47 13.73
CA MET A 38 3.07 0.23 12.64
C MET A 38 2.28 -0.01 11.35
N TYR A 39 2.12 1.03 10.55
CA TYR A 39 1.24 1.02 9.38
C TYR A 39 2.00 1.46 8.14
N GLU A 40 2.07 0.60 7.15
CA GLU A 40 2.56 0.87 5.81
C GLU A 40 1.42 0.92 4.80
N ASN A 41 1.54 1.77 3.80
CA ASN A 41 0.56 1.87 2.72
C ASN A 41 1.26 2.28 1.42
N ILE A 42 1.09 1.49 0.37
CA ILE A 42 1.69 1.75 -0.95
C ILE A 42 1.22 3.07 -1.60
N GLY A 43 0.12 3.64 -1.12
CA GLY A 43 -0.39 4.94 -1.57
C GLY A 43 0.09 6.14 -0.74
N LEU A 44 0.98 5.93 0.25
CA LEU A 44 1.46 6.99 1.14
C LEU A 44 2.99 6.98 1.23
N PRO A 45 3.66 8.13 0.99
CA PRO A 45 5.10 8.24 1.08
C PRO A 45 5.60 8.42 2.52
N TYR A 46 4.95 7.78 3.47
CA TYR A 46 5.35 7.76 4.88
C TYR A 46 4.70 6.63 5.65
N ILE A 47 5.37 6.22 6.70
CA ILE A 47 4.92 5.23 7.68
C ILE A 47 4.39 5.95 8.91
N THR A 48 3.33 5.41 9.48
CA THR A 48 2.80 5.86 10.77
C THR A 48 2.91 4.76 11.81
N GLY A 49 2.99 5.15 13.07
CA GLY A 49 3.02 4.20 14.17
C GLY A 49 2.19 4.67 15.37
N ARG A 50 1.95 3.73 16.27
CA ARG A 50 1.27 3.98 17.52
C ARG A 50 1.86 3.09 18.61
N LEU A 51 2.20 3.67 19.74
CA LEU A 51 2.57 2.95 20.95
C LEU A 51 1.43 3.02 21.96
N ILE A 52 1.14 1.92 22.61
CA ILE A 52 0.28 1.88 23.80
C ILE A 52 1.17 1.61 25.00
N ILE A 53 1.15 2.53 25.94
CA ILE A 53 2.03 2.54 27.12
C ILE A 53 1.14 2.47 28.35
N ILE A 54 1.49 1.57 29.28
CA ILE A 54 0.89 1.53 30.62
C ILE A 54 1.98 1.82 31.64
N ASP A 55 1.84 2.95 32.30
CA ASP A 55 2.76 3.40 33.33
C ASP A 55 2.20 3.05 34.71
N SER A 56 2.86 2.10 35.36
CA SER A 56 2.57 1.68 36.75
C SER A 56 3.58 2.22 37.78
N ALA A 57 4.67 2.83 37.31
CA ALA A 57 5.79 3.24 38.13
C ALA A 57 6.06 4.74 38.10
N ASN A 58 5.13 5.56 37.53
CA ASN A 58 5.35 6.98 37.24
C ASN A 58 6.57 7.23 36.32
N ALA A 59 6.93 6.27 35.48
CA ALA A 59 8.01 6.41 34.51
C ALA A 59 7.70 7.53 33.49
N SER A 60 6.42 7.85 33.30
CA SER A 60 5.96 9.00 32.52
C SER A 60 6.48 10.34 33.04
N ASN A 61 6.80 10.43 34.32
CA ASN A 61 7.50 11.61 34.88
C ASN A 61 8.94 11.73 34.38
N ALA A 62 9.56 10.61 33.98
CA ALA A 62 10.91 10.60 33.42
C ALA A 62 10.96 10.83 31.92
N VAL A 63 9.81 10.58 31.25
CA VAL A 63 9.62 10.75 29.80
C VAL A 63 8.37 11.61 29.59
N HIS A 64 8.57 12.91 29.57
CA HIS A 64 7.47 13.85 29.32
C HIS A 64 7.34 14.08 27.82
N PHE A 65 6.47 13.33 27.17
CA PHE A 65 6.17 13.51 25.75
C PHE A 65 5.53 14.88 25.50
N GLN A 66 6.13 15.66 24.64
CA GLN A 66 5.64 16.99 24.22
C GLN A 66 5.46 17.10 22.71
N GLY A 67 5.84 16.05 21.97
CA GLY A 67 6.04 16.04 20.54
C GLY A 67 7.51 16.31 20.16
N GLN A 68 7.91 15.86 18.98
CA GLN A 68 9.27 15.95 18.42
C GLN A 68 10.32 15.03 19.08
N GLU A 69 9.96 14.20 20.05
CA GLU A 69 10.85 13.16 20.55
C GLU A 69 11.09 12.12 19.45
N ARG A 70 12.37 11.67 19.35
CA ARG A 70 12.74 10.54 18.48
C ARG A 70 12.40 9.24 19.20
N VAL A 71 11.70 8.37 18.51
CA VAL A 71 11.31 7.05 19.01
C VAL A 71 11.91 5.99 18.10
N THR A 72 12.83 5.20 18.64
CA THR A 72 13.45 4.09 17.93
C THR A 72 12.80 2.78 18.36
N ILE A 73 12.27 2.02 17.41
CA ILE A 73 11.67 0.71 17.63
C ILE A 73 12.58 -0.33 17.01
N ILE A 74 13.02 -1.30 17.82
CA ILE A 74 13.88 -2.40 17.40
C ILE A 74 13.16 -3.70 17.73
N VAL A 75 12.97 -4.54 16.73
CA VAL A 75 12.40 -5.89 16.88
C VAL A 75 13.52 -6.89 16.70
N LEU A 76 13.70 -7.77 17.70
CA LEU A 76 14.76 -8.77 17.73
C LEU A 76 14.19 -10.17 17.51
N ASP A 77 14.89 -10.98 16.72
CA ASP A 77 14.61 -12.41 16.59
C ASP A 77 15.07 -13.21 17.82
N SER A 78 14.90 -14.53 17.81
CA SER A 78 15.28 -15.41 18.91
C SER A 78 16.79 -15.51 19.13
N GLU A 79 17.61 -15.06 18.19
CA GLU A 79 19.07 -14.99 18.29
C GLU A 79 19.56 -13.59 18.69
N ALA A 80 18.60 -12.69 19.03
CA ALA A 80 18.84 -11.29 19.35
C ALA A 80 19.38 -10.44 18.17
N ASN A 81 19.21 -10.90 16.91
CA ASN A 81 19.49 -10.08 15.75
C ASN A 81 18.33 -9.12 15.48
N PRO A 82 18.59 -7.88 15.08
CA PRO A 82 17.54 -6.96 14.70
C PRO A 82 16.93 -7.37 13.36
N ILE A 83 15.66 -7.74 13.36
CA ILE A 83 14.86 -7.98 12.15
C ILE A 83 14.13 -6.72 11.66
N MET A 84 14.04 -5.71 12.51
CA MET A 84 13.56 -4.38 12.17
C MET A 84 14.19 -3.35 13.11
N ASN A 85 14.60 -2.23 12.55
CA ASN A 85 15.07 -1.06 13.28
C ASN A 85 14.59 0.20 12.55
N LYS A 86 13.58 0.86 13.12
CA LYS A 86 12.99 2.06 12.50
C LYS A 86 12.88 3.19 13.50
N GLU A 87 13.18 4.39 13.01
CA GLU A 87 13.08 5.62 13.78
C GLU A 87 11.85 6.43 13.36
N PHE A 88 11.17 6.95 14.36
CA PHE A 88 9.98 7.78 14.20
C PHE A 88 10.09 9.04 15.03
N ILE A 89 9.24 10.02 14.74
CA ILE A 89 9.03 11.20 15.57
C ILE A 89 7.67 11.10 16.27
N CYS A 90 7.65 11.37 17.57
CA CYS A 90 6.41 11.54 18.31
C CYS A 90 5.73 12.85 17.86
N VAL A 91 4.47 12.75 17.42
CA VAL A 91 3.69 13.92 17.01
C VAL A 91 2.56 14.26 17.98
N GLY A 92 2.32 13.41 18.97
CA GLY A 92 1.31 13.68 19.97
C GLY A 92 0.87 12.47 20.79
N ILE A 93 0.09 12.76 21.81
CA ILE A 93 -0.60 11.77 22.63
C ILE A 93 -2.08 11.76 22.20
N ASP A 94 -2.60 10.58 21.87
CA ASP A 94 -3.96 10.43 21.37
C ASP A 94 -4.99 10.37 22.49
N PHE A 95 -4.69 9.60 23.53
CA PHE A 95 -5.51 9.53 24.74
C PHE A 95 -4.62 9.31 25.97
N SER A 96 -5.13 9.74 27.10
CA SER A 96 -4.57 9.40 28.41
C SER A 96 -5.72 9.03 29.32
N GLN A 97 -5.66 7.86 29.95
CA GLN A 97 -6.71 7.34 30.80
C GLN A 97 -6.10 6.70 32.05
N LYS A 98 -6.72 6.94 33.21
CA LYS A 98 -6.39 6.19 34.42
C LYS A 98 -6.98 4.77 34.30
N VAL A 99 -6.11 3.76 34.35
CA VAL A 99 -6.46 2.33 34.17
C VAL A 99 -6.66 1.62 35.49
N GLY A 100 -6.36 2.26 36.60
CA GLY A 100 -6.47 1.75 37.97
C GLY A 100 -6.00 2.81 38.95
N ASP A 101 -5.94 2.46 40.23
CA ASP A 101 -5.55 3.42 41.26
C ASP A 101 -4.12 3.94 41.06
N ASP A 102 -3.20 3.06 40.60
CA ASP A 102 -1.77 3.34 40.45
C ASP A 102 -1.28 3.24 39.00
N LYS A 103 -2.18 3.16 38.00
CA LYS A 103 -1.79 2.95 36.60
C LYS A 103 -2.47 3.95 35.68
N SER A 104 -1.66 4.57 34.82
CA SER A 104 -2.16 5.37 33.70
C SER A 104 -1.78 4.75 32.37
N GLY A 105 -2.73 4.72 31.44
CA GLY A 105 -2.51 4.30 30.07
C GLY A 105 -2.56 5.47 29.13
N PHE A 106 -1.67 5.53 28.15
CA PHE A 106 -1.70 6.54 27.09
C PHE A 106 -1.17 5.98 25.78
N SER A 107 -1.55 6.63 24.71
CA SER A 107 -1.17 6.26 23.35
C SER A 107 -0.38 7.37 22.70
N VAL A 108 0.76 7.02 22.12
CA VAL A 108 1.68 7.93 21.44
C VAL A 108 1.55 7.73 19.94
N LYS A 109 1.33 8.81 19.20
CA LYS A 109 1.33 8.81 17.72
C LYS A 109 2.73 9.04 17.18
N LEU A 110 3.11 8.21 16.22
CA LEU A 110 4.41 8.22 15.57
C LEU A 110 4.28 8.47 14.08
N ILE A 111 5.25 9.19 13.51
CA ILE A 111 5.36 9.42 12.08
C ILE A 111 6.83 9.52 11.67
N GLU A 112 7.17 9.27 10.42
CA GLU A 112 8.53 9.46 9.91
C GLU A 112 8.93 10.94 9.90
N GLU A 113 10.21 11.22 10.14
CA GLU A 113 10.75 12.58 10.31
C GLU A 113 10.52 13.48 9.10
N HIS A 114 10.63 12.94 7.88
CA HIS A 114 10.47 13.73 6.66
C HIS A 114 9.07 14.35 6.51
N VAL A 115 8.04 13.76 7.14
CA VAL A 115 6.69 14.36 7.17
C VAL A 115 6.65 15.59 8.06
N LEU A 116 7.29 15.54 9.22
CA LEU A 116 7.39 16.70 10.11
C LEU A 116 8.19 17.82 9.43
N LEU A 117 9.31 17.47 8.78
CA LEU A 117 10.10 18.42 8.00
C LEU A 117 9.28 19.04 6.87
N SER A 118 8.51 18.23 6.13
CA SER A 118 7.64 18.72 5.07
C SER A 118 6.61 19.71 5.57
N ASN A 119 6.00 19.46 6.72
CA ASN A 119 5.00 20.37 7.28
C ASN A 119 5.59 21.67 7.81
N SER A 120 6.85 21.67 8.22
CA SER A 120 7.56 22.87 8.72
C SER A 120 8.28 23.65 7.63
N THR A 121 8.55 23.02 6.48
CA THR A 121 9.29 23.64 5.38
C THR A 121 8.35 24.21 4.34
N ARG A 122 8.69 25.41 3.86
CA ARG A 122 8.07 26.03 2.69
C ARG A 122 9.16 26.43 1.72
N PHE A 123 8.92 26.19 0.45
CA PHE A 123 9.90 26.51 -0.59
C PHE A 123 9.22 27.11 -1.83
N SER A 124 10.00 27.86 -2.61
CA SER A 124 9.58 28.32 -3.92
C SER A 124 10.74 28.12 -4.86
N LYS A 125 10.58 27.23 -5.81
CA LYS A 125 11.66 26.86 -6.74
C LYS A 125 11.10 26.39 -8.07
N VAL A 126 11.88 26.61 -9.11
CA VAL A 126 11.65 26.08 -10.45
C VAL A 126 12.44 24.76 -10.56
N TYR A 127 11.79 23.73 -11.07
CA TYR A 127 12.41 22.44 -11.40
C TYR A 127 12.22 22.16 -12.88
N GLU A 128 13.23 21.52 -13.48
CA GLU A 128 13.24 21.13 -14.89
C GLU A 128 13.69 19.68 -14.98
N GLY A 129 13.04 18.88 -15.83
CA GLY A 129 13.37 17.48 -16.06
C GLY A 129 12.16 16.57 -16.09
N LYS A 130 12.38 15.28 -16.00
CA LYS A 130 11.31 14.28 -15.94
C LYS A 130 10.62 14.27 -14.57
N PRO A 131 9.35 13.87 -14.48
CA PRO A 131 8.60 13.87 -13.24
C PRO A 131 9.27 13.09 -12.10
N ASP A 132 9.83 11.93 -12.38
CA ASP A 132 10.53 11.09 -11.41
C ASP A 132 11.81 11.74 -10.89
N ALA A 133 12.60 12.37 -11.80
CA ALA A 133 13.80 13.09 -11.43
C ALA A 133 13.49 14.32 -10.56
N ILE A 134 12.46 15.07 -10.91
CA ILE A 134 11.98 16.22 -10.12
C ILE A 134 11.47 15.75 -8.75
N CYS A 135 10.72 14.65 -8.69
CA CYS A 135 10.25 14.07 -7.43
C CYS A 135 11.42 13.73 -6.49
N ASN A 136 12.44 13.04 -7.01
CA ASN A 136 13.65 12.72 -6.25
C ASN A 136 14.40 13.99 -5.82
N GLN A 137 14.53 14.97 -6.70
CA GLN A 137 15.22 16.22 -6.39
C GLN A 137 14.53 17.00 -5.27
N ILE A 138 13.20 17.07 -5.27
CA ILE A 138 12.42 17.71 -4.19
C ILE A 138 12.66 16.98 -2.87
N CYS A 139 12.54 15.64 -2.85
CA CYS A 139 12.72 14.86 -1.64
C CYS A 139 14.13 14.97 -1.09
N SER A 140 15.15 14.86 -1.93
CA SER A 140 16.55 14.92 -1.49
C SER A 140 16.95 16.31 -1.01
N GLU A 141 16.56 17.38 -1.70
CA GLU A 141 16.92 18.74 -1.34
C GLU A 141 16.16 19.29 -0.14
N GLN A 142 14.87 18.98 -0.02
CA GLN A 142 14.00 19.60 0.97
C GLN A 142 13.74 18.71 2.19
N LEU A 143 13.83 17.40 2.04
CA LEU A 143 13.51 16.43 3.09
C LEU A 143 14.71 15.58 3.51
N GLY A 144 15.81 15.62 2.76
CA GLY A 144 16.99 14.79 3.03
C GLY A 144 16.75 13.29 2.80
N VAL A 145 15.73 12.92 2.04
CA VAL A 145 15.36 11.53 1.76
C VAL A 145 15.45 11.31 0.24
N SER A 146 16.11 10.24 -0.18
CA SER A 146 16.20 9.88 -1.59
C SER A 146 14.95 9.12 -2.04
N VAL A 147 14.64 9.22 -3.34
CA VAL A 147 13.60 8.40 -3.98
C VAL A 147 14.29 7.36 -4.85
N THR A 148 13.93 6.09 -4.67
CA THR A 148 14.41 5.00 -5.51
C THR A 148 13.37 4.76 -6.62
N PRO A 149 13.63 5.21 -7.87
CA PRO A 149 12.72 4.95 -8.97
C PRO A 149 12.90 3.53 -9.50
N GLU A 150 11.79 2.86 -9.79
CA GLU A 150 11.78 1.60 -10.51
C GLU A 150 10.82 1.69 -11.69
N GLY A 151 11.37 1.56 -12.88
CA GLY A 151 10.68 1.85 -14.12
C GLY A 151 11.21 3.15 -14.76
N SER A 152 10.80 3.38 -15.98
CA SER A 152 11.18 4.59 -16.72
C SER A 152 9.93 5.34 -17.14
N PRO A 153 9.60 6.44 -16.48
CA PRO A 153 8.53 7.31 -16.96
C PRO A 153 8.85 7.80 -18.36
N THR A 154 7.92 7.68 -19.26
CA THR A 154 8.11 8.08 -20.67
C THR A 154 7.78 9.53 -20.95
N GLN A 155 7.25 10.23 -19.94
CA GLN A 155 6.96 11.64 -20.11
C GLN A 155 8.23 12.43 -20.49
N SER A 156 8.02 13.40 -21.35
CA SER A 156 9.02 14.40 -21.70
C SER A 156 9.42 15.25 -20.50
N ASP A 157 10.54 15.91 -20.61
CA ASP A 157 10.95 16.91 -19.65
C ASP A 157 9.87 17.98 -19.48
N MET A 158 9.70 18.46 -18.27
CA MET A 158 8.77 19.51 -17.93
C MET A 158 9.46 20.58 -17.08
N ARG A 159 8.92 21.77 -17.12
CA ARG A 159 9.33 22.86 -16.24
C ARG A 159 8.17 23.19 -15.30
N VAL A 160 8.43 23.11 -14.00
CA VAL A 160 7.43 23.26 -12.96
C VAL A 160 7.87 24.32 -11.96
N VAL A 161 6.96 25.23 -11.63
CA VAL A 161 7.18 26.26 -10.60
C VAL A 161 6.30 25.95 -9.41
N PHE A 162 6.91 25.65 -8.27
CA PHE A 162 6.16 25.46 -7.03
C PHE A 162 6.10 26.77 -6.26
N PRO A 163 4.89 27.22 -5.87
CA PRO A 163 4.73 28.40 -5.03
C PRO A 163 5.11 28.09 -3.57
N PHE A 164 5.48 29.11 -2.82
CA PHE A 164 5.92 28.99 -1.43
C PHE A 164 4.85 28.43 -0.46
N THR A 165 3.61 28.31 -0.91
CA THR A 165 2.51 27.74 -0.12
C THR A 165 2.52 26.20 -0.10
N THR A 166 3.28 25.57 -1.02
CA THR A 166 3.32 24.12 -1.20
C THR A 166 4.34 23.50 -0.23
N SER A 167 3.97 22.43 0.43
CA SER A 167 4.92 21.64 1.21
C SER A 167 5.74 20.69 0.31
N PRO A 168 6.97 20.35 0.69
CA PRO A 168 7.81 19.48 -0.12
C PRO A 168 7.17 18.14 -0.47
N LEU A 169 6.54 17.47 0.51
CA LEU A 169 5.92 16.18 0.28
C LEU A 169 4.66 16.27 -0.61
N GLU A 170 3.91 17.38 -0.50
CA GLU A 170 2.79 17.67 -1.40
C GLU A 170 3.29 17.86 -2.84
N ALA A 171 4.38 18.61 -3.03
CA ALA A 171 5.01 18.79 -4.34
C ALA A 171 5.54 17.46 -4.92
N ALA A 172 6.19 16.64 -4.10
CA ALA A 172 6.68 15.33 -4.51
C ALA A 172 5.53 14.39 -4.91
N ASN A 173 4.45 14.34 -4.13
CA ASN A 173 3.25 13.57 -4.46
C ASN A 173 2.60 14.06 -5.77
N TRP A 174 2.58 15.38 -5.99
CA TRP A 174 2.06 15.95 -7.21
C TRP A 174 2.88 15.53 -8.43
N MET A 175 4.22 15.45 -8.31
CA MET A 175 5.10 14.94 -9.35
C MET A 175 4.95 13.43 -9.57
N ALA A 176 4.90 12.66 -8.49
CA ALA A 176 4.71 11.20 -8.53
C ALA A 176 3.41 10.80 -9.26
N ALA A 177 2.32 11.56 -9.02
CA ALA A 177 1.04 11.35 -9.69
C ALA A 177 1.08 11.60 -11.22
N ARG A 178 2.17 12.20 -11.74
CA ARG A 178 2.41 12.42 -13.16
C ARG A 178 3.34 11.40 -13.79
N CYS A 179 3.93 10.53 -12.98
CA CYS A 179 4.74 9.43 -13.49
C CYS A 179 3.82 8.36 -14.08
N THR A 180 3.96 8.12 -15.37
CA THR A 180 3.31 7.00 -16.06
C THR A 180 4.33 6.34 -16.99
N ASN A 181 4.20 5.04 -17.21
CA ASN A 181 4.96 4.35 -18.25
C ASN A 181 4.39 4.61 -19.66
N ALA A 182 4.96 3.98 -20.69
CA ALA A 182 4.56 4.14 -22.09
C ALA A 182 3.07 3.81 -22.35
N ASN A 183 2.49 2.93 -21.55
CA ASN A 183 1.10 2.51 -21.65
C ASN A 183 0.13 3.37 -20.82
N GLY A 184 0.64 4.41 -20.16
CA GLY A 184 -0.14 5.24 -19.25
C GLY A 184 -0.41 4.62 -17.88
N ILE A 185 0.32 3.55 -17.52
CA ILE A 185 0.22 2.92 -16.22
C ILE A 185 0.93 3.77 -15.17
N PRO A 186 0.29 4.08 -14.03
CA PRO A 186 0.86 4.95 -13.01
C PRO A 186 1.90 4.25 -12.12
N PHE A 187 2.54 5.07 -11.30
CA PHE A 187 3.51 4.66 -10.30
C PHE A 187 2.92 4.80 -8.90
N TYR A 188 3.28 3.92 -7.99
CA TYR A 188 3.09 4.11 -6.57
C TYR A 188 4.29 4.83 -5.95
N PHE A 189 3.99 5.74 -5.02
CA PHE A 189 4.98 6.51 -4.28
C PHE A 189 4.78 6.28 -2.79
N TYR A 190 5.72 5.59 -2.14
CA TYR A 190 5.54 5.08 -0.78
C TYR A 190 6.84 4.90 0.01
N SER A 191 6.71 4.75 1.32
CA SER A 191 7.78 4.40 2.25
C SER A 191 7.63 2.95 2.72
N THR A 192 8.75 2.28 3.06
CA THR A 192 8.80 0.91 3.55
C THR A 192 9.52 0.80 4.90
N MET A 193 9.24 -0.27 5.65
CA MET A 193 9.87 -0.50 6.95
C MET A 193 11.35 -0.87 6.84
N ASP A 194 11.73 -1.54 5.77
CA ASP A 194 13.07 -2.06 5.53
C ASP A 194 14.05 -1.03 4.96
N ASP A 195 13.53 0.03 4.33
CA ASP A 195 14.34 1.09 3.72
C ASP A 195 13.98 2.47 4.29
N ASN A 196 14.96 3.35 4.33
CA ASN A 196 14.77 4.75 4.70
C ASN A 196 14.53 5.64 3.47
N ASN A 197 14.71 5.11 2.26
CA ASN A 197 14.42 5.79 1.01
C ASN A 197 12.94 5.61 0.62
N LEU A 198 12.40 6.62 -0.03
CA LEU A 198 11.07 6.53 -0.63
C LEU A 198 11.13 5.71 -1.92
N GLN A 199 10.12 4.92 -2.16
CA GLN A 199 9.99 4.08 -3.36
C GLN A 199 9.07 4.76 -4.37
N LEU A 200 9.46 4.76 -5.64
CA LEU A 200 8.62 5.21 -6.76
C LEU A 200 8.60 4.09 -7.81
N LYS A 201 7.57 3.24 -7.79
CA LYS A 201 7.53 1.99 -8.57
C LYS A 201 6.35 1.92 -9.52
N ASP A 202 6.63 1.48 -10.76
CA ASP A 202 5.63 1.19 -11.79
C ASP A 202 4.71 0.03 -11.35
N ILE A 203 3.40 0.23 -11.44
CA ILE A 203 2.41 -0.81 -11.12
C ILE A 203 2.60 -2.05 -12.00
N SER A 204 2.99 -1.89 -13.28
CA SER A 204 3.27 -3.03 -14.16
C SER A 204 4.41 -3.90 -13.61
N ASN A 205 5.47 -3.27 -13.10
CA ASN A 205 6.59 -3.98 -12.50
C ASN A 205 6.16 -4.71 -11.22
N LEU A 206 5.36 -4.05 -10.36
CA LEU A 206 4.84 -4.66 -9.15
C LEU A 206 3.96 -5.88 -9.43
N LEU A 207 3.17 -5.84 -10.50
CA LEU A 207 2.33 -6.96 -10.93
C LEU A 207 3.09 -8.00 -11.78
N GLY A 208 4.26 -7.65 -12.31
CA GLY A 208 5.09 -8.54 -13.11
C GLY A 208 6.06 -9.40 -12.31
N GLN A 209 6.32 -9.07 -11.04
CA GLN A 209 7.15 -9.87 -10.15
C GLN A 209 6.39 -11.12 -9.70
N GLY A 210 7.08 -12.23 -9.45
CA GLY A 210 6.45 -13.43 -8.87
C GLY A 210 6.06 -13.21 -7.41
N ALA A 211 5.14 -14.03 -6.91
CA ALA A 211 4.82 -14.03 -5.49
C ALA A 211 6.03 -14.48 -4.66
N PHE A 212 6.32 -13.76 -3.57
CA PHE A 212 7.47 -14.08 -2.70
C PHE A 212 7.33 -15.44 -1.99
N ASN A 213 6.11 -15.97 -1.96
CA ASN A 213 5.75 -17.25 -1.34
C ASN A 213 5.07 -18.21 -2.33
N ALA A 214 5.46 -18.18 -3.61
CA ALA A 214 4.84 -19.01 -4.66
C ALA A 214 4.88 -20.50 -4.36
N ASP A 215 5.99 -20.99 -3.79
CA ASP A 215 6.14 -22.41 -3.40
C ASP A 215 5.40 -22.73 -2.10
N ASP A 216 5.04 -21.72 -1.32
CA ASP A 216 4.55 -21.82 0.04
C ASP A 216 3.44 -20.81 0.34
N PRO A 217 2.24 -20.95 -0.24
CA PRO A 217 1.17 -20.00 -0.10
C PRO A 217 0.65 -19.89 1.35
N TYR A 218 0.20 -18.70 1.74
CA TYR A 218 -0.54 -18.55 2.99
C TYR A 218 -1.90 -19.24 2.90
N ILE A 219 -2.25 -20.05 3.92
CA ILE A 219 -3.41 -20.95 3.88
C ILE A 219 -4.43 -20.56 4.94
N PHE A 220 -5.69 -20.37 4.51
CA PHE A 220 -6.86 -20.33 5.39
C PHE A 220 -7.67 -21.61 5.26
N GLY A 221 -7.81 -22.32 6.37
CA GLY A 221 -8.56 -23.57 6.42
C GLY A 221 -7.96 -24.59 7.41
N THR A 222 -8.50 -25.77 7.41
CA THR A 222 -7.98 -26.89 8.23
C THR A 222 -6.76 -27.50 7.56
N THR A 223 -5.58 -27.18 8.07
CA THR A 223 -4.30 -27.66 7.53
C THR A 223 -3.88 -29.05 8.04
N SER A 224 -4.57 -29.65 8.99
CA SER A 224 -4.23 -31.01 9.43
C SER A 224 -5.38 -31.74 10.12
N ASN A 225 -5.51 -33.04 9.79
CA ASN A 225 -6.22 -34.02 10.60
C ASN A 225 -5.34 -34.48 11.78
N LYS A 226 -4.73 -33.58 12.53
CA LYS A 226 -3.96 -33.99 13.72
C LYS A 226 -4.91 -34.22 14.87
N GLY A 227 -4.81 -35.41 15.47
CA GLY A 227 -5.53 -35.76 16.69
C GLY A 227 -5.20 -34.78 17.84
N ALA A 228 -6.14 -34.55 18.72
CA ALA A 228 -5.95 -33.72 19.90
C ALA A 228 -4.68 -34.19 20.68
N GLY A 229 -3.68 -33.30 20.77
CA GLY A 229 -2.46 -33.54 21.54
C GLY A 229 -1.14 -33.55 20.75
N GLN A 230 -1.14 -33.38 19.42
CA GLN A 230 0.09 -33.18 18.65
C GLN A 230 0.43 -31.69 18.56
N GLU A 231 1.70 -31.34 18.82
CA GLU A 231 2.21 -29.98 18.61
C GLU A 231 1.97 -29.57 17.15
N GLU A 232 1.46 -28.34 16.97
CA GLU A 232 1.33 -27.75 15.63
C GLU A 232 2.72 -27.62 15.01
N ASP A 233 2.86 -28.07 13.77
CA ASP A 233 4.11 -27.93 13.03
C ASP A 233 4.36 -26.45 12.75
N TRP A 234 5.56 -25.97 13.06
CA TRP A 234 5.93 -24.56 12.87
C TRP A 234 5.87 -24.12 11.41
N ASP A 235 6.12 -25.03 10.48
CA ASP A 235 5.98 -24.76 9.05
C ASP A 235 4.50 -24.49 8.68
N ILE A 236 3.57 -25.21 9.30
CA ILE A 236 2.13 -24.99 9.13
C ILE A 236 1.71 -23.68 9.79
N LEU A 237 2.19 -23.41 11.01
CA LEU A 237 1.87 -22.17 11.72
C LEU A 237 2.38 -20.94 11.00
N SER A 238 3.55 -21.03 10.36
CA SER A 238 4.15 -19.90 9.64
C SER A 238 3.32 -19.43 8.43
N LYS A 239 2.51 -20.35 7.86
CA LYS A 239 1.69 -20.11 6.66
C LYS A 239 0.20 -19.93 6.97
N LYS A 240 -0.18 -20.06 8.24
CA LYS A 240 -1.59 -20.05 8.64
C LYS A 240 -2.17 -18.65 8.64
N ILE A 241 -3.18 -18.43 7.83
CA ILE A 241 -4.04 -17.25 7.94
C ILE A 241 -4.97 -17.45 9.14
N THR A 242 -4.90 -16.54 10.10
CA THR A 242 -5.75 -16.60 11.31
C THR A 242 -7.11 -15.98 11.10
N ASN A 243 -7.19 -14.98 10.24
CA ASN A 243 -8.44 -14.31 9.88
C ASN A 243 -8.33 -13.77 8.46
N TYR A 244 -9.46 -13.79 7.72
CA TYR A 244 -9.56 -13.09 6.45
C TYR A 244 -10.92 -12.40 6.31
N THR A 245 -10.91 -11.30 5.57
CA THR A 245 -12.13 -10.57 5.19
C THR A 245 -11.97 -10.09 3.76
N ILE A 246 -12.97 -10.30 2.93
CA ILE A 246 -13.02 -9.78 1.57
C ILE A 246 -13.94 -8.57 1.58
N ASN A 247 -13.39 -7.43 1.22
CA ASN A 247 -14.15 -6.21 1.04
C ASN A 247 -14.40 -6.05 -0.47
N ASN A 248 -15.57 -6.45 -0.92
CA ASN A 248 -15.98 -6.16 -2.29
C ASN A 248 -16.38 -4.68 -2.39
N ASN A 249 -15.51 -3.87 -2.96
CA ASN A 249 -15.79 -2.49 -3.31
C ASN A 249 -16.31 -2.39 -4.77
N GLU A 250 -16.91 -3.45 -5.26
CA GLU A 250 -17.48 -3.54 -6.62
C GLU A 250 -18.80 -2.78 -6.71
N ASP A 251 -18.74 -1.48 -6.54
CA ASP A 251 -19.88 -0.62 -6.84
C ASP A 251 -19.72 -0.11 -8.27
N THR A 252 -20.57 -0.62 -9.17
CA THR A 252 -20.56 -0.24 -10.60
C THR A 252 -20.76 1.25 -10.78
N LEU A 253 -21.65 1.89 -10.00
CA LEU A 253 -21.89 3.32 -10.10
C LEU A 253 -20.70 4.14 -9.64
N LEU A 254 -20.06 3.72 -8.55
CA LEU A 254 -18.84 4.35 -8.07
C LEU A 254 -17.67 4.14 -9.06
N ALA A 255 -17.55 2.95 -9.63
CA ALA A 255 -16.55 2.65 -10.65
C ALA A 255 -16.75 3.52 -11.91
N MET A 256 -18.00 3.70 -12.35
CA MET A 256 -18.35 4.62 -13.43
C MET A 256 -17.96 6.06 -13.07
N ALA A 257 -18.30 6.54 -11.88
CA ALA A 257 -17.97 7.89 -11.44
C ALA A 257 -16.46 8.14 -11.33
N ARG A 258 -15.66 7.10 -11.14
CA ARG A 258 -14.19 7.13 -11.10
C ARG A 258 -13.53 6.87 -12.45
N ASN A 259 -14.31 6.77 -13.52
CA ASN A 259 -13.84 6.47 -14.88
C ASN A 259 -13.13 5.11 -15.02
N VAL A 260 -13.46 4.13 -14.18
CA VAL A 260 -12.82 2.80 -14.25
C VAL A 260 -13.10 2.13 -15.61
N PHE A 261 -14.24 2.38 -16.25
CA PHE A 261 -14.60 1.80 -17.52
C PHE A 261 -14.17 2.61 -18.74
N GLY A 262 -13.63 3.80 -18.52
CA GLY A 262 -13.20 4.70 -19.59
C GLY A 262 -13.57 6.14 -19.34
N GLY A 263 -13.10 7.04 -20.17
CA GLY A 263 -13.29 8.46 -19.99
C GLY A 263 -13.45 9.22 -21.31
N TYR A 264 -14.15 10.32 -21.21
CA TYR A 264 -14.39 11.28 -22.26
C TYR A 264 -13.80 12.61 -21.88
N TYR A 265 -12.80 13.10 -22.61
CA TYR A 265 -12.09 14.31 -22.28
C TYR A 265 -12.26 15.33 -23.38
N ASN A 266 -12.73 16.51 -23.01
CA ASN A 266 -12.76 17.69 -23.86
C ASN A 266 -11.61 18.60 -23.43
N PHE A 267 -10.62 18.76 -24.29
CA PHE A 267 -9.55 19.72 -24.10
C PHE A 267 -9.91 21.01 -24.79
N ILE A 268 -10.02 22.09 -24.05
CA ILE A 268 -10.34 23.42 -24.58
C ILE A 268 -9.08 24.27 -24.50
N ASP A 269 -8.61 24.75 -25.65
CA ASP A 269 -7.59 25.77 -25.71
C ASP A 269 -8.26 27.15 -25.54
N THR A 270 -7.95 27.80 -24.42
CA THR A 270 -8.50 29.13 -24.12
C THR A 270 -7.87 30.24 -24.94
N TYR A 271 -6.74 30.02 -25.58
CA TYR A 271 -6.07 30.98 -26.46
C TYR A 271 -6.56 30.91 -27.90
N GLU A 272 -6.72 29.71 -28.41
CA GLU A 272 -7.09 29.46 -29.81
C GLU A 272 -8.58 29.18 -29.99
N TYR A 273 -9.33 29.13 -28.88
CA TYR A 273 -10.75 28.75 -28.87
C TYR A 273 -11.05 27.42 -29.57
N GLY A 274 -10.05 26.58 -29.71
CA GLY A 274 -10.14 25.25 -30.25
C GLY A 274 -10.39 24.22 -29.17
N GLY A 275 -11.00 23.10 -29.52
CA GLY A 275 -11.19 21.96 -28.61
C GLY A 275 -10.80 20.67 -29.29
N GLU A 276 -10.21 19.76 -28.50
CA GLU A 276 -9.95 18.40 -28.92
C GLU A 276 -10.68 17.46 -27.98
N GLU A 277 -11.41 16.51 -28.58
CA GLU A 277 -12.17 15.51 -27.87
C GLU A 277 -11.44 14.16 -27.93
N ILE A 278 -11.08 13.63 -26.76
CA ILE A 278 -10.39 12.34 -26.66
C ILE A 278 -11.25 11.35 -25.87
N LYS A 279 -11.42 10.17 -26.46
CA LYS A 279 -12.06 9.02 -25.84
C LYS A 279 -10.98 7.99 -25.48
N TYR A 280 -11.10 7.37 -24.33
CA TYR A 280 -10.30 6.19 -24.01
C TYR A 280 -11.16 5.13 -23.34
N GLN A 281 -10.77 3.88 -23.52
CA GLN A 281 -11.32 2.74 -22.80
C GLN A 281 -10.24 2.23 -21.84
N LEU A 282 -10.62 1.86 -20.62
CA LEU A 282 -9.67 1.33 -19.63
C LEU A 282 -9.15 -0.06 -20.04
N THR A 283 -9.87 -0.79 -20.89
CA THR A 283 -9.39 -2.06 -21.45
C THR A 283 -8.01 -1.96 -22.05
N ASP A 284 -7.70 -0.88 -22.77
CA ASP A 284 -6.43 -0.73 -23.47
C ASP A 284 -5.23 -0.80 -22.52
N PRO A 285 -5.14 0.02 -21.43
CA PRO A 285 -4.05 -0.10 -20.48
C PRO A 285 -4.14 -1.38 -19.63
N LEU A 286 -5.33 -1.89 -19.30
CA LEU A 286 -5.47 -3.12 -18.52
C LEU A 286 -5.01 -4.37 -19.27
N GLU A 287 -5.12 -4.39 -20.61
CA GLU A 287 -4.59 -5.49 -21.42
C GLU A 287 -3.07 -5.60 -21.32
N THR A 288 -2.38 -4.50 -21.08
CA THR A 288 -0.92 -4.46 -20.95
C THR A 288 -0.42 -4.77 -19.56
N LEU A 289 -1.30 -4.77 -18.54
CA LEU A 289 -0.92 -5.15 -17.18
C LEU A 289 -0.65 -6.65 -17.07
N PRO A 290 0.38 -7.06 -16.33
CA PRO A 290 0.60 -8.46 -15.97
C PRO A 290 -0.61 -9.06 -15.25
N LYS A 291 -0.92 -10.31 -15.56
CA LYS A 291 -2.08 -11.04 -15.03
C LYS A 291 -1.62 -12.24 -14.22
N PRO A 292 -1.24 -12.07 -12.95
CA PRO A 292 -0.63 -13.12 -12.13
C PRO A 292 -1.49 -14.38 -12.00
N ASN A 293 -2.82 -14.26 -12.05
CA ASN A 293 -3.76 -15.37 -11.88
C ASN A 293 -4.31 -15.94 -13.19
N GLY A 294 -3.87 -15.44 -14.35
CA GLY A 294 -4.33 -15.92 -15.64
C GLY A 294 -4.62 -14.82 -16.65
N SER A 295 -5.47 -15.11 -17.63
CA SER A 295 -5.71 -14.22 -18.78
C SER A 295 -6.92 -13.31 -18.64
N THR A 296 -7.80 -13.54 -17.67
CA THR A 296 -9.02 -12.76 -17.53
C THR A 296 -8.80 -11.64 -16.52
N THR A 297 -8.97 -10.43 -17.00
CA THR A 297 -9.18 -9.30 -16.15
C THR A 297 -10.59 -9.35 -15.58
N TYR A 298 -10.69 -8.80 -14.42
CA TYR A 298 -11.75 -8.71 -13.51
C TYR A 298 -13.01 -8.05 -14.10
N ASN A 299 -14.17 -8.69 -14.00
CA ASN A 299 -15.56 -8.21 -14.10
C ASN A 299 -15.87 -7.01 -15.02
N TYR A 300 -15.11 -6.80 -16.06
CA TYR A 300 -15.43 -5.81 -17.08
C TYR A 300 -16.12 -6.53 -18.25
N ASP A 301 -17.41 -6.25 -18.46
CA ASP A 301 -18.10 -6.66 -19.65
C ASP A 301 -18.16 -5.49 -20.64
N PRO A 302 -17.31 -5.50 -21.69
CA PRO A 302 -17.34 -4.45 -22.69
C PRO A 302 -18.69 -4.37 -23.43
N ALA A 303 -19.43 -5.46 -23.52
CA ALA A 303 -20.74 -5.48 -24.13
C ALA A 303 -21.77 -4.63 -23.36
N PHE A 304 -21.64 -4.51 -22.05
CA PHE A 304 -22.52 -3.66 -21.26
C PHE A 304 -22.32 -2.18 -21.55
N THR A 305 -21.11 -1.76 -21.87
CA THR A 305 -20.77 -0.37 -22.15
C THR A 305 -20.85 -0.01 -23.63
N THR A 306 -20.60 -0.96 -24.53
CA THR A 306 -20.55 -0.72 -26.01
C THR A 306 -21.76 -1.19 -26.77
N GLY A 307 -22.58 -2.09 -26.21
CA GLY A 307 -23.64 -2.81 -26.96
C GLY A 307 -24.97 -2.08 -27.12
N ARG A 308 -25.12 -0.82 -26.67
CA ARG A 308 -26.37 -0.08 -26.79
C ARG A 308 -26.29 0.98 -27.92
N PRO A 309 -27.17 0.94 -28.94
CA PRO A 309 -27.07 1.82 -30.12
C PRO A 309 -27.04 3.33 -29.80
N TYR A 310 -27.75 3.77 -28.78
CA TYR A 310 -27.76 5.18 -28.37
C TYR A 310 -26.60 5.58 -27.43
N HIS A 311 -25.73 4.64 -27.12
CA HIS A 311 -24.51 4.87 -26.37
C HIS A 311 -23.25 4.65 -27.19
N GLU A 312 -23.39 4.42 -28.48
CA GLU A 312 -22.26 4.29 -29.37
C GLU A 312 -21.44 5.56 -29.32
N GLY A 313 -20.24 5.46 -28.76
CA GLY A 313 -19.34 6.59 -28.52
C GLY A 313 -19.56 7.38 -27.22
N GLN A 314 -20.51 7.00 -26.37
CA GLN A 314 -20.75 7.65 -25.06
C GLN A 314 -20.49 6.71 -23.88
N ASN A 315 -19.43 5.94 -23.96
CA ASN A 315 -19.05 5.03 -22.85
C ASN A 315 -18.49 5.75 -21.64
N THR A 316 -18.88 6.98 -21.43
CA THR A 316 -18.14 7.83 -20.58
C THR A 316 -19.02 8.74 -19.82
N TYR A 317 -18.74 8.77 -18.65
CA TYR A 317 -19.60 9.25 -17.63
C TYR A 317 -19.07 10.52 -16.98
N THR A 318 -17.89 10.96 -17.37
CA THR A 318 -17.34 12.25 -16.96
C THR A 318 -16.66 12.92 -18.15
N SER A 319 -17.13 14.12 -18.49
CA SER A 319 -16.35 15.04 -19.30
C SER A 319 -15.48 15.89 -18.39
N GLN A 320 -14.20 15.91 -18.64
CA GLN A 320 -13.31 16.91 -18.04
C GLN A 320 -13.03 17.99 -19.08
N VAL A 321 -13.25 19.22 -18.67
CA VAL A 321 -12.77 20.38 -19.41
C VAL A 321 -11.38 20.70 -18.86
N VAL A 322 -10.39 20.58 -19.69
CA VAL A 322 -9.01 20.90 -19.34
C VAL A 322 -8.54 22.04 -20.21
N THR A 323 -8.07 23.11 -19.59
CA THR A 323 -7.49 24.23 -20.33
C THR A 323 -6.06 23.87 -20.74
N ARG A 324 -5.82 23.88 -22.04
CA ARG A 324 -4.49 23.73 -22.64
C ARG A 324 -3.65 24.95 -22.27
N LYS A 325 -2.53 24.96 -21.81
CA LYS A 325 -1.54 26.05 -21.68
C LYS A 325 -1.51 26.92 -20.43
N LEU A 326 -2.42 26.93 -19.48
CA LEU A 326 -2.27 27.95 -18.44
C LEU A 326 -1.87 27.43 -17.07
N PHE A 327 -2.61 26.58 -16.48
CA PHE A 327 -2.31 26.07 -15.14
C PHE A 327 -2.98 24.72 -15.01
N ASP A 328 -2.21 23.67 -14.96
CA ASP A 328 -2.75 22.33 -14.74
C ASP A 328 -3.31 22.20 -13.32
N ASP A 329 -2.79 22.97 -12.39
CA ASP A 329 -3.20 22.94 -10.99
C ASP A 329 -2.87 24.26 -10.31
N LYS A 330 -3.43 24.49 -9.11
CA LYS A 330 -3.10 25.67 -8.28
C LYS A 330 -1.62 25.77 -7.89
N PHE A 331 -0.80 24.76 -8.18
CA PHE A 331 0.57 24.63 -7.73
C PHE A 331 1.62 24.78 -8.82
N SER A 332 1.28 24.69 -10.10
CA SER A 332 2.30 24.58 -11.12
C SER A 332 1.99 25.33 -12.38
N PHE A 333 3.04 25.84 -13.00
CA PHE A 333 3.05 26.32 -14.36
C PHE A 333 3.82 25.33 -15.21
N LEU A 334 3.18 24.78 -16.24
CA LEU A 334 3.79 23.85 -17.19
C LEU A 334 4.08 24.60 -18.48
N GLU A 335 5.33 24.60 -18.95
CA GLU A 335 5.73 25.30 -20.16
C GLU A 335 5.26 24.58 -21.44
N GLU A 336 5.18 23.25 -21.38
CA GLU A 336 4.62 22.43 -22.45
C GLU A 336 3.51 21.54 -21.90
N ASP A 337 2.29 21.89 -22.25
CA ASP A 337 1.13 21.11 -21.89
C ASP A 337 0.69 20.30 -23.10
N THR A 338 0.82 18.98 -22.97
CA THR A 338 0.36 18.05 -23.98
C THR A 338 -0.91 17.36 -23.54
N VAL A 339 -1.83 17.16 -24.46
CA VAL A 339 -3.06 16.39 -24.25
C VAL A 339 -2.77 15.03 -23.61
N ASP A 340 -1.68 14.39 -24.00
CA ASP A 340 -1.27 13.08 -23.47
C ASP A 340 -1.00 13.10 -21.96
N LYS A 341 -0.47 14.18 -21.39
CA LYS A 341 -0.22 14.29 -19.96
C LYS A 341 -1.51 14.28 -19.14
N HIS A 342 -2.52 15.01 -19.61
CA HIS A 342 -3.83 15.04 -18.95
C HIS A 342 -4.57 13.71 -19.11
N LEU A 343 -4.50 13.12 -20.29
CA LEU A 343 -5.06 11.80 -20.55
C LEU A 343 -4.44 10.74 -19.65
N ASN A 344 -3.11 10.74 -19.49
CA ASN A 344 -2.40 9.80 -18.63
C ASN A 344 -2.76 9.99 -17.15
N LYS A 345 -2.89 11.22 -16.68
CA LYS A 345 -3.37 11.50 -15.31
C LYS A 345 -4.75 10.90 -15.04
N SER A 346 -5.62 10.98 -16.01
CA SER A 346 -6.99 10.46 -15.91
C SER A 346 -7.03 8.94 -15.97
N LYS A 347 -6.24 8.34 -16.86
CA LYS A 347 -6.03 6.88 -16.90
C LYS A 347 -5.46 6.38 -15.57
N SER A 348 -4.49 7.09 -15.01
CA SER A 348 -3.89 6.76 -13.71
C SER A 348 -4.93 6.69 -12.59
N ARG A 349 -5.83 7.67 -12.52
CA ARG A 349 -6.93 7.66 -11.52
C ARG A 349 -7.85 6.45 -11.69
N ALA A 350 -8.17 6.10 -12.94
CA ALA A 350 -9.00 4.94 -13.25
C ALA A 350 -8.30 3.63 -12.84
N ILE A 351 -6.98 3.51 -13.11
CA ILE A 351 -6.19 2.34 -12.73
C ILE A 351 -6.11 2.20 -11.21
N TYR A 352 -5.84 3.28 -10.47
CA TYR A 352 -5.86 3.23 -9.00
C TYR A 352 -7.23 2.79 -8.47
N ALA A 353 -8.31 3.31 -9.04
CA ALA A 353 -9.67 2.91 -8.65
C ALA A 353 -9.95 1.43 -8.98
N PHE A 354 -9.40 0.92 -10.09
CA PHE A 354 -9.47 -0.50 -10.44
C PHE A 354 -8.69 -1.37 -9.45
N MET A 355 -7.48 -0.94 -9.05
CA MET A 355 -6.66 -1.65 -8.06
C MET A 355 -7.33 -1.76 -6.69
N ASP A 356 -8.25 -0.86 -6.35
CA ASP A 356 -8.95 -0.84 -5.06
C ASP A 356 -10.28 -1.63 -5.06
N GLN A 357 -10.65 -2.29 -6.15
CA GLN A 357 -11.99 -2.93 -6.27
C GLN A 357 -12.13 -4.21 -5.44
N GLN A 358 -11.07 -5.00 -5.29
CA GLN A 358 -11.14 -6.28 -4.57
C GLN A 358 -10.01 -6.48 -3.57
N PRO A 359 -9.99 -5.70 -2.52
CA PRO A 359 -9.08 -5.95 -1.43
C PRO A 359 -9.51 -7.17 -0.60
N ILE A 360 -8.53 -7.99 -0.27
CA ILE A 360 -8.61 -8.99 0.80
C ILE A 360 -7.81 -8.49 1.99
N ASN A 361 -8.35 -8.63 3.18
CA ASN A 361 -7.61 -8.44 4.41
C ASN A 361 -7.31 -9.82 5.00
N VAL A 362 -6.04 -10.11 5.23
CA VAL A 362 -5.61 -11.36 5.86
C VAL A 362 -4.71 -11.06 7.05
N THR A 363 -4.83 -11.84 8.10
CA THR A 363 -3.93 -11.77 9.26
C THR A 363 -3.05 -13.00 9.27
N VAL A 364 -1.74 -12.76 9.20
CA VAL A 364 -0.69 -13.79 9.11
C VAL A 364 0.35 -13.62 10.23
N PRO A 365 1.16 -14.64 10.53
CA PRO A 365 2.28 -14.52 11.46
C PRO A 365 3.31 -13.51 10.94
N GLY A 366 3.63 -12.51 11.75
CA GLY A 366 4.44 -11.38 11.30
C GLY A 366 5.91 -11.71 11.07
N ILE A 367 6.48 -12.68 11.80
CA ILE A 367 7.89 -13.06 11.61
C ILE A 367 8.08 -13.76 10.26
N SER A 368 7.18 -14.65 9.88
CA SER A 368 7.25 -15.33 8.57
C SER A 368 6.89 -14.40 7.42
N PHE A 369 6.09 -13.36 7.68
CA PHE A 369 5.76 -12.35 6.68
C PHE A 369 6.94 -11.41 6.43
N GLY A 370 7.65 -10.97 7.51
CA GLY A 370 8.75 -10.01 7.42
C GLY A 370 8.27 -8.56 7.31
N PHE A 371 9.23 -7.63 7.12
CA PHE A 371 8.98 -6.18 7.10
C PHE A 371 9.24 -5.54 5.71
N ASP A 372 9.52 -6.36 4.70
CA ASP A 372 9.95 -5.96 3.35
C ASP A 372 8.93 -6.30 2.26
N LYS A 373 7.67 -6.61 2.62
CA LYS A 373 6.70 -7.19 1.67
C LYS A 373 5.70 -6.19 1.08
N LEU A 374 5.72 -4.91 1.50
CA LEU A 374 4.87 -3.90 0.89
C LEU A 374 5.20 -3.73 -0.60
N GLY A 375 4.20 -3.78 -1.46
CA GLY A 375 4.37 -3.72 -2.92
C GLY A 375 4.87 -5.02 -3.56
N GLN A 376 5.02 -6.12 -2.80
CA GLN A 376 5.30 -7.44 -3.36
C GLN A 376 4.02 -8.21 -3.59
N GLN A 377 4.09 -9.26 -4.42
CA GLN A 377 2.97 -10.18 -4.61
C GLN A 377 3.05 -11.33 -3.61
N MET A 378 1.90 -11.74 -3.11
CA MET A 378 1.75 -12.91 -2.23
C MET A 378 0.70 -13.87 -2.74
N ASP A 379 0.94 -15.16 -2.56
CA ASP A 379 -0.02 -16.22 -2.83
C ASP A 379 -0.84 -16.57 -1.60
N VAL A 380 -2.16 -16.58 -1.79
CA VAL A 380 -3.15 -16.89 -0.77
C VAL A 380 -4.00 -18.08 -1.23
N TYR A 381 -4.12 -19.06 -0.36
CA TYR A 381 -4.97 -20.24 -0.55
C TYR A 381 -6.12 -20.18 0.46
N ILE A 382 -7.33 -20.09 -0.02
CA ILE A 382 -8.56 -20.15 0.80
C ILE A 382 -9.29 -21.45 0.50
N GLN A 383 -9.60 -22.21 1.53
CA GLN A 383 -10.32 -23.44 1.42
C GLN A 383 -11.82 -23.19 1.29
N LYS A 384 -12.51 -23.89 0.41
CA LYS A 384 -13.97 -23.88 0.32
C LYS A 384 -14.60 -24.41 1.60
N ASP A 385 -15.78 -23.91 1.93
CA ASP A 385 -16.64 -24.47 2.96
C ASP A 385 -17.30 -25.78 2.43
N ILE A 386 -16.58 -26.89 2.50
CA ILE A 386 -17.03 -28.19 2.04
C ILE A 386 -17.23 -29.11 3.28
N PRO A 387 -18.28 -29.96 3.30
CA PRO A 387 -18.45 -30.95 4.33
C PRO A 387 -17.20 -31.86 4.49
N PRO A 388 -16.89 -32.33 5.72
CA PRO A 388 -15.67 -33.07 6.00
C PRO A 388 -15.47 -34.35 5.14
N GLU A 389 -16.56 -34.91 4.63
CA GLU A 389 -16.57 -36.17 3.86
C GLU A 389 -16.01 -36.02 2.44
N GLU A 390 -15.94 -34.81 1.89
CA GLU A 390 -15.47 -34.52 0.52
C GLU A 390 -14.02 -34.04 0.43
N LYS A 391 -13.29 -33.95 1.55
CA LYS A 391 -11.95 -33.36 1.64
C LYS A 391 -10.81 -34.27 1.18
N SER A 392 -11.03 -35.08 0.17
CA SER A 392 -10.02 -36.08 -0.25
C SER A 392 -8.91 -35.55 -1.17
N ASN A 393 -9.07 -34.37 -1.77
CA ASN A 393 -8.08 -33.79 -2.67
C ASN A 393 -7.94 -32.26 -2.45
N ILE A 394 -6.71 -31.78 -2.23
CA ILE A 394 -6.39 -30.37 -1.91
C ILE A 394 -6.88 -29.42 -3.01
N GLU A 395 -6.74 -29.80 -4.29
CA GLU A 395 -7.18 -28.95 -5.40
C GLU A 395 -8.70 -28.83 -5.52
N SER A 396 -9.45 -29.88 -5.20
CA SER A 396 -10.92 -29.84 -5.20
C SER A 396 -11.50 -28.96 -4.09
N VAL A 397 -10.71 -28.68 -3.06
CA VAL A 397 -11.09 -27.90 -1.87
C VAL A 397 -10.69 -26.44 -2.00
N ARG A 398 -9.91 -26.07 -3.01
CA ARG A 398 -9.48 -24.69 -3.24
C ARG A 398 -10.64 -23.82 -3.73
N ASP A 399 -10.89 -22.70 -3.04
CA ASP A 399 -11.76 -21.65 -3.56
C ASP A 399 -11.02 -20.84 -4.63
N LYS A 400 -11.22 -21.17 -5.89
CA LYS A 400 -10.57 -20.51 -7.04
C LYS A 400 -10.90 -19.02 -7.14
N LYS A 401 -12.08 -18.62 -6.68
CA LYS A 401 -12.50 -17.21 -6.73
C LYS A 401 -11.70 -16.36 -5.72
N ARG A 402 -11.46 -16.91 -4.53
CA ARG A 402 -10.84 -16.20 -3.41
C ARG A 402 -9.34 -16.46 -3.30
N SER A 403 -8.86 -17.60 -3.79
CA SER A 403 -7.43 -17.95 -3.82
C SER A 403 -6.72 -17.28 -5.00
N GLY A 404 -5.41 -17.14 -4.91
CA GLY A 404 -4.53 -16.66 -5.98
C GLY A 404 -3.49 -15.68 -5.50
N THR A 405 -2.86 -15.05 -6.47
CA THR A 405 -1.80 -14.06 -6.26
C THR A 405 -2.40 -12.67 -6.07
N TYR A 406 -1.98 -12.00 -5.02
CA TYR A 406 -2.43 -10.68 -4.60
C TYR A 406 -1.25 -9.73 -4.45
N LEU A 407 -1.41 -8.46 -4.84
CA LEU A 407 -0.45 -7.40 -4.56
C LEU A 407 -0.68 -6.83 -3.16
N VAL A 408 0.34 -6.82 -2.33
CA VAL A 408 0.30 -6.26 -0.97
C VAL A 408 0.24 -4.73 -1.05
N GLN A 409 -0.86 -4.15 -0.58
CA GLN A 409 -1.08 -2.69 -0.63
C GLN A 409 -0.90 -2.01 0.73
N LYS A 410 -1.30 -2.65 1.81
CA LYS A 410 -1.19 -2.10 3.16
C LYS A 410 -0.80 -3.20 4.12
N VAL A 411 0.01 -2.85 5.10
CA VAL A 411 0.39 -3.77 6.18
C VAL A 411 0.27 -3.04 7.51
N MET A 412 -0.39 -3.68 8.44
CA MET A 412 -0.42 -3.27 9.84
C MET A 412 0.31 -4.33 10.65
N TYR A 413 1.46 -3.97 11.18
CA TYR A 413 2.20 -4.80 12.12
C TYR A 413 1.75 -4.50 13.53
N THR A 414 1.33 -5.52 14.25
CA THR A 414 0.94 -5.40 15.67
C THR A 414 1.84 -6.30 16.50
N ILE A 415 2.54 -5.71 17.47
CA ILE A 415 3.33 -6.43 18.46
C ILE A 415 2.65 -6.25 19.81
N PHE A 416 2.14 -7.33 20.36
CA PHE A 416 1.48 -7.37 21.65
C PHE A 416 1.97 -8.59 22.44
N ASN A 417 2.51 -8.38 23.64
CA ASN A 417 3.10 -9.46 24.46
C ASN A 417 4.11 -10.32 23.68
N ASN A 418 5.04 -9.68 22.97
CA ASN A 418 6.02 -10.31 22.07
C ASN A 418 5.42 -11.15 20.93
N ARG A 419 4.12 -11.10 20.71
CA ARG A 419 3.49 -11.71 19.56
C ARG A 419 3.41 -10.69 18.43
N LEU A 420 4.08 -10.99 17.32
CA LEU A 420 4.04 -10.18 16.10
C LEU A 420 3.03 -10.78 15.12
N THR A 421 2.08 -9.98 14.70
CA THR A 421 1.11 -10.31 13.65
C THR A 421 1.14 -9.25 12.56
N ALA A 422 0.99 -9.67 11.31
CA ALA A 422 0.81 -8.78 10.18
C ALA A 422 -0.63 -8.90 9.65
N THR A 423 -1.35 -7.80 9.68
CA THR A 423 -2.65 -7.69 9.00
C THR A 423 -2.42 -7.00 7.66
N VAL A 424 -2.60 -7.77 6.60
CA VAL A 424 -2.24 -7.39 5.23
C VAL A 424 -3.52 -7.10 4.45
N THR A 425 -3.58 -5.93 3.83
CA THR A 425 -4.56 -5.63 2.79
C THR A 425 -3.88 -5.80 1.45
N ALA A 426 -4.39 -6.72 0.64
CA ALA A 426 -3.85 -6.99 -0.69
C ALA A 426 -4.95 -7.03 -1.74
N THR A 427 -4.61 -6.72 -2.98
CA THR A 427 -5.56 -6.62 -4.08
C THR A 427 -5.27 -7.65 -5.16
N LYS A 428 -6.32 -8.10 -5.82
CA LYS A 428 -6.27 -9.05 -6.93
C LYS A 428 -6.72 -8.36 -8.22
N THR A 429 -5.90 -8.43 -9.26
CA THR A 429 -6.15 -7.74 -10.54
C THR A 429 -6.59 -8.68 -11.67
N SER A 430 -6.49 -9.98 -11.44
CA SER A 430 -6.83 -11.01 -12.43
C SER A 430 -7.42 -12.23 -11.73
N THR A 431 -8.20 -13.02 -12.45
CA THR A 431 -8.86 -14.22 -11.94
C THR A 431 -8.43 -15.46 -12.70
N ASP A 432 -8.66 -16.64 -12.13
CA ASP A 432 -8.44 -17.90 -12.80
C ASP A 432 -9.41 -18.03 -14.00
N PRO A 433 -8.92 -18.28 -15.23
CA PRO A 433 -9.76 -18.38 -16.42
C PRO A 433 -10.78 -19.53 -16.37
N SER A 434 -10.58 -20.53 -15.54
CA SER A 434 -11.52 -21.65 -15.36
C SER A 434 -12.82 -21.26 -14.66
N LEU A 435 -12.87 -20.11 -13.97
CA LEU A 435 -14.08 -19.66 -13.26
C LEU A 435 -15.26 -19.36 -14.18
N GLY A 436 -15.01 -18.88 -15.41
CA GLY A 436 -16.05 -18.62 -16.40
C GLY A 436 -16.63 -19.90 -17.04
N ALA A 437 -15.83 -20.97 -17.14
CA ALA A 437 -16.24 -22.20 -17.78
C ALA A 437 -17.09 -23.12 -16.87
N GLU A 438 -16.85 -23.10 -15.56
CA GLU A 438 -17.58 -23.91 -14.59
C GLU A 438 -19.03 -23.43 -14.37
N GLN A 439 -19.30 -22.13 -14.53
CA GLN A 439 -20.66 -21.60 -14.34
C GLN A 439 -21.61 -21.92 -15.49
N LEU A 440 -21.10 -22.18 -16.69
CA LEU A 440 -21.91 -22.51 -17.87
C LEU A 440 -22.33 -23.99 -17.91
N ASN A 441 -21.66 -24.86 -17.15
CA ASN A 441 -21.93 -26.29 -17.12
C ASN A 441 -22.85 -26.75 -15.96
N GLN A 442 -23.33 -25.80 -15.13
CA GLN A 442 -24.25 -26.10 -14.00
C GLN A 442 -25.70 -25.65 -14.22
N ASN A 443 -26.07 -25.21 -15.44
CA ASN A 443 -27.45 -24.89 -15.84
C ASN A 443 -28.02 -25.91 -16.84
#